data_6c09646d767d276d5efbd6f15d212f1b
#
_entry.id   6c09646d767d276d5efbd6f15d212f1b
#
_cell.length_a   1.000
_cell.length_b   1.000
_cell.length_c   1.000
_cell.angle_alpha   90.00
_cell.angle_beta   90.00
_cell.angle_gamma   90.00
#
_symmetry.space_group_name_H-M   'P 1'
#
loop_
_entity.id
_entity.type
_entity.pdbx_description
1 polymer ?
#
loop_
_entity_poly.entity_id
_entity_poly.type
_entity_poly.pdbx_seq_one_letter_code
_entity_poly.pdbx_strand_id
1 'polypeptide(L)'
;AFPDIRVDVHRPDVTVNIEVRDEIYVYSQIIPGAGGMPVGTNGKAMLLLSGGIDSPVAGYMVSKRGVGIEATYFHAPPYTSERAKQKVLDLAKQVAKYSGPIKLHVVNFTDIQLYIYDRCPHDELTIIMRRYMMRIAEHFAGKDGCLGLITGESIGQVASQTMQSLAATNDVCGLPVYRP
;
A
#
# COMPACT_ATOMS: atom_id res chain seq x y z
N ALA A 1 19.82 -28.56 -40.24
CA ALA A 1 20.97 -27.77 -39.71
C ALA A 1 20.84 -26.35 -40.22
N PHE A 2 21.17 -25.37 -39.41
CA PHE A 2 21.14 -23.95 -39.78
C PHE A 2 22.57 -23.53 -40.09
N PRO A 3 23.01 -23.44 -41.37
CA PRO A 3 24.41 -23.25 -41.77
C PRO A 3 24.93 -21.87 -41.38
N ASP A 4 24.07 -20.89 -41.15
CA ASP A 4 24.46 -19.50 -40.86
C ASP A 4 24.56 -19.22 -39.36
N ILE A 5 24.24 -20.18 -38.49
CA ILE A 5 24.34 -20.03 -37.03
C ILE A 5 25.76 -20.44 -36.58
N ARG A 6 26.42 -19.52 -35.89
CA ARG A 6 27.71 -19.75 -35.26
C ARG A 6 27.58 -19.71 -33.75
N VAL A 7 28.38 -20.56 -33.08
CA VAL A 7 28.44 -20.52 -31.61
C VAL A 7 29.46 -19.46 -31.17
N ASP A 8 28.99 -18.54 -30.32
CA ASP A 8 29.85 -17.54 -29.67
C ASP A 8 29.60 -17.59 -28.15
N VAL A 9 30.66 -17.96 -27.40
CA VAL A 9 30.60 -18.07 -25.94
C VAL A 9 30.91 -16.78 -25.19
N HIS A 10 31.37 -15.73 -25.92
CA HIS A 10 31.77 -14.46 -25.32
C HIS A 10 30.77 -13.34 -25.54
N ARG A 11 30.19 -13.24 -26.76
CA ARG A 11 29.23 -12.18 -27.15
C ARG A 11 28.16 -12.73 -28.10
N PRO A 12 27.33 -13.68 -27.63
CA PRO A 12 26.30 -14.25 -28.46
C PRO A 12 25.19 -13.21 -28.72
N ASP A 13 24.63 -13.20 -29.93
CA ASP A 13 23.41 -12.44 -30.27
C ASP A 13 22.18 -12.99 -29.53
N VAL A 14 22.15 -14.31 -29.31
CA VAL A 14 21.09 -15.00 -28.59
C VAL A 14 21.72 -16.07 -27.70
N THR A 15 21.31 -16.06 -26.42
CA THR A 15 21.67 -17.13 -25.48
C THR A 15 20.51 -18.12 -25.37
N VAL A 16 20.76 -19.38 -25.67
CA VAL A 16 19.79 -20.47 -25.45
C VAL A 16 20.10 -21.11 -24.09
N ASN A 17 19.15 -21.01 -23.19
CA ASN A 17 19.23 -21.63 -21.86
C ASN A 17 18.48 -22.96 -21.90
N ILE A 18 19.07 -23.98 -21.29
CA ILE A 18 18.44 -25.30 -21.12
C ILE A 18 18.43 -25.62 -19.64
N GLU A 19 17.25 -25.80 -19.09
CA GLU A 19 17.04 -26.15 -17.68
C GLU A 19 16.41 -27.54 -17.62
N VAL A 20 17.10 -28.47 -16.95
CA VAL A 20 16.65 -29.85 -16.79
C VAL A 20 16.13 -30.02 -15.36
N ARG A 21 14.81 -30.25 -15.21
CA ARG A 21 14.12 -30.59 -13.97
C ARG A 21 13.29 -31.86 -14.20
N ASP A 22 12.08 -31.93 -13.68
CA ASP A 22 11.12 -32.99 -14.02
C ASP A 22 10.73 -32.94 -15.51
N GLU A 23 10.77 -31.72 -16.09
CA GLU A 23 10.65 -31.45 -17.51
C GLU A 23 11.89 -30.66 -18.00
N ILE A 24 12.09 -30.64 -19.32
CA ILE A 24 13.18 -29.88 -19.95
C ILE A 24 12.61 -28.59 -20.50
N TYR A 25 13.13 -27.46 -20.00
CA TYR A 25 12.79 -26.11 -20.47
C TYR A 25 13.88 -25.57 -21.36
N VAL A 26 13.52 -25.08 -22.53
CA VAL A 26 14.42 -24.43 -23.49
C VAL A 26 13.89 -23.02 -23.75
N TYR A 27 14.71 -21.99 -23.44
CA TYR A 27 14.28 -20.60 -23.59
C TYR A 27 15.49 -19.70 -23.92
N SER A 28 15.19 -18.59 -24.61
CA SER A 28 16.20 -17.60 -25.02
C SER A 28 16.02 -16.22 -24.35
N GLN A 29 14.92 -16.03 -23.63
CA GLN A 29 14.60 -14.75 -23.01
C GLN A 29 14.22 -14.94 -21.54
N ILE A 30 14.80 -14.11 -20.68
CA ILE A 30 14.41 -14.00 -19.26
C ILE A 30 13.77 -12.63 -19.06
N ILE A 31 12.49 -12.63 -18.71
CA ILE A 31 11.74 -11.41 -18.41
C ILE A 31 11.74 -11.23 -16.89
N PRO A 32 12.41 -10.18 -16.36
CA PRO A 32 12.39 -9.94 -14.91
C PRO A 32 10.99 -9.56 -14.44
N GLY A 33 10.51 -10.27 -13.42
CA GLY A 33 9.27 -9.93 -12.74
C GLY A 33 9.45 -8.80 -11.72
N ALA A 34 8.36 -8.40 -11.06
CA ALA A 34 8.37 -7.38 -10.01
C ALA A 34 9.23 -7.78 -8.79
N GLY A 35 9.51 -9.06 -8.63
CA GLY A 35 10.22 -9.61 -7.47
C GLY A 35 9.39 -9.52 -6.18
N GLY A 36 9.96 -9.98 -5.08
CA GLY A 36 9.31 -9.99 -3.78
C GLY A 36 8.82 -11.37 -3.36
N MET A 37 7.97 -11.42 -2.34
CA MET A 37 7.33 -12.65 -1.83
C MET A 37 5.92 -12.78 -2.40
N PRO A 38 5.38 -13.99 -2.57
CA PRO A 38 3.98 -14.18 -2.97
C PRO A 38 3.03 -13.49 -1.98
N VAL A 39 2.11 -12.69 -2.51
CA VAL A 39 1.15 -11.93 -1.70
C VAL A 39 0.28 -12.87 -0.87
N GLY A 40 0.07 -12.53 0.39
CA GLY A 40 -0.72 -13.32 1.36
C GLY A 40 0.10 -14.32 2.17
N THR A 41 1.36 -14.59 1.82
CA THR A 41 2.22 -15.52 2.58
C THR A 41 2.65 -14.96 3.94
N ASN A 42 2.56 -13.65 4.13
CA ASN A 42 2.97 -12.94 5.36
C ASN A 42 1.79 -12.17 5.99
N GLY A 43 0.60 -12.78 6.01
CA GLY A 43 -0.58 -12.19 6.61
C GLY A 43 -1.17 -11.04 5.81
N LYS A 44 -1.98 -10.20 6.49
CA LYS A 44 -2.65 -9.03 5.92
C LYS A 44 -2.39 -7.78 6.73
N ALA A 45 -2.45 -6.61 6.09
CA ALA A 45 -2.42 -5.31 6.75
C ALA A 45 -3.44 -4.33 6.14
N MET A 46 -3.92 -3.39 6.94
CA MET A 46 -4.87 -2.36 6.57
C MET A 46 -4.13 -1.10 6.15
N LEU A 47 -4.25 -0.73 4.89
CA LEU A 47 -3.67 0.49 4.31
C LEU A 47 -4.62 1.68 4.52
N LEU A 48 -4.15 2.75 5.17
CA LEU A 48 -4.82 4.04 5.15
C LEU A 48 -4.55 4.70 3.80
N LEU A 49 -5.43 4.47 2.84
CA LEU A 49 -5.26 4.93 1.46
C LEU A 49 -5.79 6.35 1.30
N SER A 50 -4.99 7.23 0.72
CA SER A 50 -5.34 8.60 0.40
C SER A 50 -5.22 8.90 -1.09
N GLY A 51 -5.62 10.11 -1.50
CA GLY A 51 -5.44 10.58 -2.88
C GLY A 51 -4.02 11.08 -3.21
N GLY A 52 -3.07 10.97 -2.25
CA GLY A 52 -1.65 11.26 -2.45
C GLY A 52 -0.89 10.11 -3.10
N ILE A 53 0.39 10.31 -3.39
CA ILE A 53 1.26 9.30 -4.01
C ILE A 53 1.89 8.36 -2.98
N ASP A 54 2.07 8.80 -1.73
CA ASP A 54 2.84 8.05 -0.74
C ASP A 54 2.11 6.80 -0.25
N SER A 55 0.80 6.91 0.06
CA SER A 55 0.05 5.78 0.60
C SER A 55 -0.08 4.60 -0.39
N PRO A 56 -0.37 4.76 -1.70
CA PRO A 56 -0.36 3.63 -2.62
C PRO A 56 1.04 3.03 -2.80
N VAL A 57 2.10 3.84 -2.77
CA VAL A 57 3.49 3.35 -2.81
C VAL A 57 3.81 2.53 -1.56
N ALA A 58 3.43 2.99 -0.38
CA ALA A 58 3.58 2.24 0.87
C ALA A 58 2.85 0.89 0.81
N GLY A 59 1.62 0.86 0.31
CA GLY A 59 0.86 -0.37 0.08
C GLY A 59 1.59 -1.33 -0.86
N TYR A 60 2.11 -0.84 -1.98
CA TYR A 60 2.91 -1.64 -2.91
C TYR A 60 4.19 -2.20 -2.27
N MET A 61 4.94 -1.37 -1.54
CA MET A 61 6.18 -1.78 -0.89
C MET A 61 5.96 -2.89 0.15
N VAL A 62 4.89 -2.80 0.92
CA VAL A 62 4.52 -3.82 1.91
C VAL A 62 4.00 -5.07 1.22
N SER A 63 3.20 -4.96 0.15
CA SER A 63 2.71 -6.13 -0.60
C SER A 63 3.85 -6.96 -1.21
N LYS A 64 4.94 -6.32 -1.65
CA LYS A 64 6.16 -7.02 -2.11
C LYS A 64 6.83 -7.87 -1.03
N ARG A 65 6.51 -7.66 0.24
CA ARG A 65 6.97 -8.49 1.37
C ARG A 65 6.00 -9.64 1.69
N GLY A 66 5.08 -9.95 0.77
CA GLY A 66 4.13 -11.05 0.91
C GLY A 66 2.89 -10.71 1.71
N VAL A 67 2.66 -9.44 2.04
CA VAL A 67 1.50 -9.00 2.83
C VAL A 67 0.31 -8.73 1.92
N GLY A 68 -0.84 -9.35 2.23
CA GLY A 68 -2.13 -9.00 1.61
C GLY A 68 -2.60 -7.62 2.08
N ILE A 69 -3.18 -6.83 1.17
CA ILE A 69 -3.60 -5.46 1.46
C ILE A 69 -5.13 -5.37 1.49
N GLU A 70 -5.67 -4.91 2.60
CA GLU A 70 -7.00 -4.31 2.70
C GLU A 70 -6.83 -2.80 2.88
N ALA A 71 -7.83 -1.99 2.56
CA ALA A 71 -7.67 -0.53 2.62
C ALA A 71 -8.86 0.19 3.25
N THR A 72 -8.57 1.32 3.87
CA THR A 72 -9.56 2.26 4.42
C THR A 72 -9.32 3.64 3.81
N TYR A 73 -10.38 4.27 3.31
CA TYR A 73 -10.39 5.63 2.80
C TYR A 73 -11.39 6.48 3.56
N PHE A 74 -10.98 7.65 4.00
CA PHE A 74 -11.81 8.61 4.72
C PHE A 74 -12.34 9.67 3.76
N HIS A 75 -13.63 9.64 3.51
CA HIS A 75 -14.34 10.55 2.62
C HIS A 75 -15.20 11.51 3.43
N ALA A 76 -15.07 12.81 3.20
CA ALA A 76 -15.80 13.84 3.95
C ALA A 76 -16.55 14.80 3.02
N PRO A 77 -17.63 14.35 2.35
CA PRO A 77 -18.44 15.25 1.54
C PRO A 77 -19.14 16.31 2.41
N PRO A 78 -19.33 17.57 1.94
CA PRO A 78 -18.93 18.11 0.63
C PRO A 78 -17.46 18.59 0.58
N TYR A 79 -16.66 18.46 1.66
CA TYR A 79 -15.29 18.96 1.76
C TYR A 79 -14.31 18.15 0.89
N THR A 80 -14.62 16.88 0.63
CA THR A 80 -13.93 16.06 -0.37
C THR A 80 -14.87 15.77 -1.53
N SER A 81 -14.40 16.04 -2.76
CA SER A 81 -15.20 15.84 -3.97
C SER A 81 -15.31 14.36 -4.36
N GLU A 82 -16.34 14.01 -5.14
CA GLU A 82 -16.45 12.66 -5.76
C GLU A 82 -15.27 12.37 -6.69
N ARG A 83 -14.67 13.38 -7.31
CA ARG A 83 -13.45 13.23 -8.12
C ARG A 83 -12.26 12.78 -7.25
N ALA A 84 -12.15 13.28 -6.02
CA ALA A 84 -11.13 12.84 -5.08
C ALA A 84 -11.33 11.37 -4.67
N LYS A 85 -12.57 10.95 -4.43
CA LYS A 85 -12.92 9.55 -4.16
C LYS A 85 -12.61 8.66 -5.36
N GLN A 86 -12.99 9.08 -6.58
CA GLN A 86 -12.67 8.32 -7.80
C GLN A 86 -11.15 8.14 -7.96
N LYS A 87 -10.35 9.18 -7.70
CA LYS A 87 -8.89 9.07 -7.71
C LYS A 87 -8.38 7.99 -6.75
N VAL A 88 -8.93 7.90 -5.54
CA VAL A 88 -8.55 6.86 -4.57
C VAL A 88 -8.91 5.46 -5.06
N LEU A 89 -10.09 5.31 -5.68
CA LEU A 89 -10.48 4.04 -6.30
C LEU A 89 -9.51 3.63 -7.42
N ASP A 90 -9.06 4.58 -8.23
CA ASP A 90 -8.12 4.30 -9.31
C ASP A 90 -6.72 3.96 -8.78
N LEU A 91 -6.28 4.62 -7.71
CA LEU A 91 -5.04 4.27 -7.00
C LEU A 91 -5.13 2.87 -6.38
N ALA A 92 -6.24 2.50 -5.75
CA ALA A 92 -6.47 1.16 -5.23
C ALA A 92 -6.37 0.11 -6.34
N LYS A 93 -6.95 0.37 -7.52
CA LYS A 93 -6.83 -0.52 -8.70
C LYS A 93 -5.39 -0.65 -9.18
N GLN A 94 -4.58 0.41 -9.11
CA GLN A 94 -3.16 0.32 -9.49
C GLN A 94 -2.37 -0.56 -8.51
N VAL A 95 -2.59 -0.41 -7.21
CA VAL A 95 -1.96 -1.26 -6.18
C VAL A 95 -2.41 -2.71 -6.35
N ALA A 96 -3.71 -2.94 -6.63
CA ALA A 96 -4.31 -4.26 -6.81
C ALA A 96 -3.69 -5.07 -7.96
N LYS A 97 -3.06 -4.42 -8.95
CA LYS A 97 -2.31 -5.13 -10.01
C LYS A 97 -1.14 -5.96 -9.47
N TYR A 98 -0.63 -5.59 -8.30
CA TYR A 98 0.53 -6.22 -7.66
C TYR A 98 0.17 -6.97 -6.38
N SER A 99 -0.80 -6.45 -5.61
CA SER A 99 -1.23 -7.01 -4.32
C SER A 99 -2.40 -8.00 -4.44
N GLY A 100 -2.96 -8.17 -5.65
CA GLY A 100 -4.24 -8.86 -5.81
C GLY A 100 -5.44 -8.00 -5.37
N PRO A 101 -6.64 -8.58 -5.26
CA PRO A 101 -7.85 -7.85 -4.90
C PRO A 101 -7.73 -7.14 -3.56
N ILE A 102 -8.17 -5.88 -3.50
CA ILE A 102 -8.20 -5.06 -2.28
C ILE A 102 -9.65 -4.79 -1.90
N LYS A 103 -10.03 -5.13 -0.67
CA LYS A 103 -11.28 -4.68 -0.07
C LYS A 103 -11.07 -3.27 0.46
N LEU A 104 -11.79 -2.30 -0.11
CA LEU A 104 -11.71 -0.89 0.28
C LEU A 104 -12.91 -0.48 1.12
N HIS A 105 -12.67 -0.12 2.37
CA HIS A 105 -13.65 0.51 3.26
C HIS A 105 -13.69 2.02 3.00
N VAL A 106 -14.80 2.53 2.51
CA VAL A 106 -15.03 3.97 2.36
C VAL A 106 -15.81 4.46 3.57
N VAL A 107 -15.14 5.21 4.42
CA VAL A 107 -15.70 5.73 5.67
C VAL A 107 -16.18 7.16 5.45
N ASN A 108 -17.46 7.45 5.74
CA ASN A 108 -17.92 8.83 5.80
C ASN A 108 -17.37 9.48 7.08
N PHE A 109 -16.50 10.45 6.90
CA PHE A 109 -15.79 11.12 8.00
C PHE A 109 -16.32 12.53 8.29
N THR A 110 -17.36 12.98 7.58
CA THR A 110 -17.90 14.36 7.65
C THR A 110 -18.30 14.74 9.06
N ASP A 111 -19.16 13.94 9.69
CA ASP A 111 -19.70 14.28 11.03
C ASP A 111 -18.60 14.28 12.09
N ILE A 112 -17.66 13.33 11.99
CA ILE A 112 -16.50 13.25 12.89
C ILE A 112 -15.61 14.49 12.70
N GLN A 113 -15.35 14.88 11.46
CA GLN A 113 -14.52 16.05 11.14
C GLN A 113 -15.15 17.33 11.69
N LEU A 114 -16.46 17.52 11.49
CA LEU A 114 -17.20 18.68 11.99
C LEU A 114 -17.22 18.71 13.51
N TYR A 115 -17.44 17.58 14.16
CA TYR A 115 -17.42 17.46 15.62
C TYR A 115 -16.06 17.84 16.21
N ILE A 116 -14.97 17.37 15.58
CA ILE A 116 -13.59 17.72 15.99
C ILE A 116 -13.33 19.21 15.78
N TYR A 117 -13.74 19.76 14.62
CA TYR A 117 -13.57 21.16 14.28
C TYR A 117 -14.24 22.11 15.30
N ASP A 118 -15.43 21.74 15.76
CA ASP A 118 -16.24 22.52 16.69
C ASP A 118 -15.75 22.46 18.15
N ARG A 119 -15.02 21.38 18.53
CA ARG A 119 -14.74 21.10 19.94
C ARG A 119 -13.27 21.00 20.32
N CYS A 120 -12.37 21.01 19.35
CA CYS A 120 -10.94 20.82 19.60
C CYS A 120 -10.12 22.06 19.21
N PRO A 121 -8.95 22.26 19.81
CA PRO A 121 -8.04 23.33 19.42
C PRO A 121 -7.68 23.26 17.95
N HIS A 122 -7.74 24.39 17.26
CA HIS A 122 -7.56 24.44 15.80
C HIS A 122 -6.16 24.07 15.32
N ASP A 123 -5.14 24.31 16.11
CA ASP A 123 -3.74 23.94 15.85
C ASP A 123 -3.50 22.42 15.99
N GLU A 124 -4.36 21.70 16.72
CA GLU A 124 -4.26 20.26 16.94
C GLU A 124 -5.20 19.42 16.02
N LEU A 125 -6.09 20.05 15.27
CA LEU A 125 -7.14 19.37 14.49
C LEU A 125 -6.60 18.23 13.63
N THR A 126 -5.49 18.44 12.94
CA THR A 126 -4.89 17.43 12.05
C THR A 126 -4.48 16.19 12.83
N ILE A 127 -3.85 16.35 13.98
CA ILE A 127 -3.40 15.23 14.81
C ILE A 127 -4.59 14.50 15.42
N ILE A 128 -5.58 15.24 15.91
CA ILE A 128 -6.79 14.66 16.49
C ILE A 128 -7.58 13.85 15.43
N MET A 129 -7.79 14.41 14.22
CA MET A 129 -8.43 13.69 13.13
C MET A 129 -7.68 12.39 12.78
N ARG A 130 -6.33 12.45 12.71
CA ARG A 130 -5.51 11.27 12.43
C ARG A 130 -5.64 10.20 13.51
N ARG A 131 -5.72 10.58 14.79
CA ARG A 131 -5.98 9.63 15.88
C ARG A 131 -7.30 8.90 15.69
N TYR A 132 -8.37 9.59 15.30
CA TYR A 132 -9.65 8.94 14.97
C TYR A 132 -9.54 8.03 13.75
N MET A 133 -8.86 8.48 12.69
CA MET A 133 -8.64 7.66 11.49
C MET A 133 -7.90 6.37 11.81
N MET A 134 -6.86 6.44 12.65
CA MET A 134 -6.10 5.26 13.08
C MET A 134 -6.97 4.27 13.86
N ARG A 135 -7.77 4.72 14.82
CA ARG A 135 -8.69 3.86 15.58
C ARG A 135 -9.74 3.20 14.69
N ILE A 136 -10.31 3.95 13.73
CA ILE A 136 -11.29 3.42 12.79
C ILE A 136 -10.64 2.39 11.85
N ALA A 137 -9.45 2.68 11.34
CA ALA A 137 -8.70 1.74 10.52
C ALA A 137 -8.36 0.45 11.28
N GLU A 138 -7.94 0.56 12.54
CA GLU A 138 -7.68 -0.59 13.41
C GLU A 138 -8.96 -1.44 13.65
N HIS A 139 -10.12 -0.79 13.83
CA HIS A 139 -11.38 -1.51 13.95
C HIS A 139 -11.70 -2.36 12.70
N PHE A 140 -11.51 -1.80 11.51
CA PHE A 140 -11.68 -2.56 10.26
C PHE A 140 -10.57 -3.61 10.08
N ALA A 141 -9.34 -3.30 10.49
CA ALA A 141 -8.25 -4.26 10.49
C ALA A 141 -8.59 -5.51 11.31
N GLY A 142 -9.13 -5.33 12.51
CA GLY A 142 -9.60 -6.44 13.34
C GLY A 142 -10.71 -7.27 12.68
N LYS A 143 -11.66 -6.62 12.02
CA LYS A 143 -12.74 -7.31 11.29
C LYS A 143 -12.25 -8.13 10.10
N ASP A 144 -11.22 -7.65 9.41
CA ASP A 144 -10.70 -8.27 8.20
C ASP A 144 -9.50 -9.19 8.48
N GLY A 145 -9.12 -9.37 9.75
CA GLY A 145 -8.02 -10.22 10.16
C GLY A 145 -6.64 -9.67 9.77
N CYS A 146 -6.51 -8.33 9.72
CA CYS A 146 -5.23 -7.68 9.48
C CYS A 146 -4.39 -7.62 10.77
N LEU A 147 -3.07 -7.78 10.63
CA LEU A 147 -2.11 -7.83 11.74
C LEU A 147 -1.37 -6.50 11.95
N GLY A 148 -1.67 -5.48 11.15
CA GLY A 148 -1.05 -4.17 11.26
C GLY A 148 -1.71 -3.13 10.37
N LEU A 149 -1.31 -1.89 10.56
CA LEU A 149 -1.71 -0.76 9.72
C LEU A 149 -0.54 -0.33 8.83
N ILE A 150 -0.86 0.25 7.68
CA ILE A 150 0.13 0.82 6.75
C ILE A 150 -0.26 2.27 6.50
N THR A 151 0.69 3.18 6.61
CA THR A 151 0.53 4.59 6.23
C THR A 151 1.65 5.02 5.30
N GLY A 152 1.36 6.00 4.43
CA GLY A 152 2.37 6.66 3.59
C GLY A 152 3.04 7.86 4.27
N GLU A 153 3.05 7.91 5.60
CA GLU A 153 3.69 8.99 6.34
C GLU A 153 5.20 8.84 6.34
N SER A 154 5.92 9.95 6.19
CA SER A 154 7.37 10.01 6.30
C SER A 154 7.79 11.08 7.30
N ILE A 155 8.78 10.77 8.12
CA ILE A 155 9.27 11.69 9.16
C ILE A 155 9.77 12.97 8.51
N GLY A 156 9.22 14.11 8.96
CA GLY A 156 9.65 15.44 8.53
C GLY A 156 9.17 15.89 7.14
N GLN A 157 8.36 15.10 6.45
CA GLN A 157 7.86 15.45 5.13
C GLN A 157 6.89 16.65 5.16
N VAL A 158 6.04 16.73 6.17
CA VAL A 158 5.15 17.87 6.44
C VAL A 158 5.07 18.16 7.93
N ALA A 159 4.58 19.34 8.29
CA ALA A 159 4.51 19.81 9.68
C ALA A 159 3.79 18.87 10.66
N SER A 160 2.80 18.10 10.17
CA SER A 160 2.08 17.09 10.96
C SER A 160 2.76 15.73 11.04
N GLN A 161 3.96 15.57 10.47
CA GLN A 161 4.73 14.31 10.44
C GLN A 161 6.05 14.42 11.22
N THR A 162 6.04 15.18 12.31
CA THR A 162 7.14 15.19 13.29
C THR A 162 7.14 13.88 14.10
N MET A 163 8.26 13.56 14.74
CA MET A 163 8.36 12.39 15.62
C MET A 163 7.28 12.42 16.71
N GLN A 164 7.03 13.59 17.31
CA GLN A 164 6.02 13.79 18.35
C GLN A 164 4.61 13.54 17.80
N SER A 165 4.31 14.10 16.62
CA SER A 165 3.00 13.91 15.97
C SER A 165 2.75 12.45 15.60
N LEU A 166 3.77 11.77 15.09
CA LEU A 166 3.68 10.34 14.75
C LEU A 166 3.53 9.48 16.02
N ALA A 167 4.24 9.79 17.10
CA ALA A 167 4.06 9.12 18.38
C ALA A 167 2.62 9.29 18.91
N ALA A 168 2.11 10.53 18.90
CA ALA A 168 0.75 10.84 19.33
C ALA A 168 -0.33 10.12 18.49
N THR A 169 -0.11 9.97 17.19
CA THR A 169 -1.07 9.23 16.33
C THR A 169 -0.97 7.71 16.52
N ASN A 170 0.21 7.18 16.83
CA ASN A 170 0.39 5.75 17.12
C ASN A 170 -0.18 5.32 18.47
N ASP A 171 -0.13 6.19 19.45
CA ASP A 171 -0.56 5.92 20.84
C ASP A 171 -2.01 5.40 20.98
N VAL A 172 -2.85 5.63 19.97
CA VAL A 172 -4.25 5.16 19.95
C VAL A 172 -4.44 3.81 19.27
N CYS A 173 -3.37 3.19 18.76
CA CYS A 173 -3.40 1.91 18.06
C CYS A 173 -2.67 0.83 18.85
N GLY A 174 -3.29 -0.34 19.00
CA GLY A 174 -2.67 -1.53 19.55
C GLY A 174 -1.91 -2.35 18.49
N LEU A 175 -2.22 -2.14 17.20
CA LEU A 175 -1.55 -2.80 16.10
C LEU A 175 -0.28 -2.04 15.67
N PRO A 176 0.75 -2.77 15.19
CA PRO A 176 1.93 -2.14 14.61
C PRO A 176 1.58 -1.30 13.37
N VAL A 177 2.26 -0.16 13.21
CA VAL A 177 2.08 0.75 12.08
C VAL A 177 3.33 0.76 11.22
N TYR A 178 3.20 0.28 9.98
CA TYR A 178 4.28 0.19 9.00
C TYR A 178 4.34 1.45 8.14
N ARG A 179 5.55 1.99 8.02
CA ARG A 179 5.91 3.16 7.19
C ARG A 179 7.14 2.80 6.38
N PRO A 180 6.96 2.12 5.22
CA PRO A 180 8.08 1.67 4.39
C PRO A 180 8.76 2.83 3.65
#